data_1e93caf77bce278258dde2bd6a386dd6
#
_entry.id   1e93caf77bce278258dde2bd6a386dd6
#
_cell.length_a   1.000
_cell.length_b   1.000
_cell.length_c   1.000
_cell.angle_alpha   90.00
_cell.angle_beta   90.00
_cell.angle_gamma   90.00
#
_symmetry.space_group_name_H-M   'P 1'
#
loop_
_entity.id
_entity.type
_entity.pdbx_description
1 polymer ?
#
loop_
_entity_poly.entity_id
_entity_poly.type
_entity_poly.pdbx_seq_one_letter_code
_entity_poly.pdbx_strand_id
1 'polypeptide(L)'
;MSARDSAHSSASNDGAPFFDRERELGALNAVWETVGAQLVTLWGRRRVGKSTLLARFAGDKRAVYLYGTRMAEPDILAGLSLQAAETFDDAYLRAAPFPSWEAALDYFAARARHERLLLVLDEFPYLCDVTRGLDTLVQRWWDANYHTIQLVLVLAGSAFSAMEGLTGATGPLHGRRTAQLDVQPFDYFDAARFYPQLAPEDRVRAHACFGGIPAYLRYWTASSGLAEQVQRTVLAPGHF
;
A
#
# COMPACT_ATOMS: atom_id res chain seq x y z
N MET A 1 28.15 -11.54 -25.09
CA MET A 1 27.32 -12.43 -24.23
C MET A 1 26.45 -11.54 -23.39
N SER A 2 25.17 -11.68 -23.57
CA SER A 2 24.10 -10.72 -23.29
C SER A 2 23.77 -10.65 -21.80
N ALA A 3 23.91 -9.47 -21.19
CA ALA A 3 23.30 -9.15 -19.92
C ALA A 3 21.81 -8.84 -20.17
N ARG A 4 20.94 -9.63 -19.59
CA ARG A 4 19.47 -9.42 -19.69
C ARG A 4 19.07 -8.36 -18.68
N ASP A 5 18.58 -7.25 -19.22
CA ASP A 5 17.80 -6.22 -18.54
C ASP A 5 16.65 -6.85 -17.75
N SER A 6 16.68 -6.71 -16.45
CA SER A 6 15.52 -6.85 -15.58
C SER A 6 15.08 -5.46 -15.13
N ALA A 7 14.54 -4.70 -16.07
CA ALA A 7 13.76 -3.51 -15.76
C ALA A 7 12.48 -3.96 -15.04
N HIS A 8 12.43 -3.76 -13.73
CA HIS A 8 11.17 -3.78 -12.99
C HIS A 8 10.40 -2.51 -13.36
N SER A 9 9.62 -2.63 -14.41
CA SER A 9 8.59 -1.67 -14.79
C SER A 9 7.69 -1.41 -13.57
N SER A 10 7.71 -0.20 -13.07
CA SER A 10 6.60 0.38 -12.31
C SER A 10 5.39 0.35 -13.25
N ALA A 11 4.58 -0.70 -13.15
CA ALA A 11 3.34 -0.81 -13.88
C ALA A 11 2.40 0.30 -13.37
N SER A 12 2.45 1.44 -14.02
CA SER A 12 1.38 2.42 -14.02
C SER A 12 0.11 1.70 -14.45
N ASN A 13 -0.80 1.51 -13.50
CA ASN A 13 -2.07 0.81 -13.69
C ASN A 13 -3.08 1.77 -14.38
N ASP A 14 -2.63 2.47 -15.45
CA ASP A 14 -3.35 3.47 -16.21
C ASP A 14 -4.36 2.81 -17.16
N GLY A 15 -5.42 2.25 -16.61
CA GLY A 15 -6.53 1.73 -17.44
C GLY A 15 -7.44 0.73 -16.76
N ALA A 16 -7.09 0.16 -15.65
CA ALA A 16 -8.03 -0.70 -14.92
C ALA A 16 -9.05 0.16 -14.17
N PRO A 17 -10.36 -0.08 -14.31
CA PRO A 17 -11.36 0.69 -13.60
C PRO A 17 -11.14 0.56 -12.10
N PHE A 18 -11.02 1.72 -11.43
CA PHE A 18 -10.97 1.82 -9.99
C PHE A 18 -12.42 1.95 -9.50
N PHE A 19 -12.93 0.90 -8.89
CA PHE A 19 -14.27 0.87 -8.36
C PHE A 19 -14.23 1.00 -6.84
N ASP A 20 -15.21 1.74 -6.29
CA ASP A 20 -15.40 1.93 -4.87
C ASP A 20 -14.14 2.51 -4.16
N ARG A 21 -14.12 2.49 -2.85
CA ARG A 21 -13.08 3.04 -1.97
C ARG A 21 -13.22 4.54 -1.70
N GLU A 22 -14.36 5.12 -2.05
CA GLU A 22 -14.67 6.52 -1.73
C GLU A 22 -14.56 6.79 -0.23
N ARG A 23 -14.97 5.82 0.62
CA ARG A 23 -14.89 5.94 2.09
C ARG A 23 -13.45 5.91 2.57
N GLU A 24 -12.66 4.96 2.09
CA GLU A 24 -11.25 4.84 2.46
C GLU A 24 -10.43 6.01 1.92
N LEU A 25 -10.66 6.42 0.67
CA LEU A 25 -10.03 7.61 0.09
C LEU A 25 -10.45 8.89 0.82
N GLY A 26 -11.72 9.02 1.18
CA GLY A 26 -12.24 10.13 1.97
C GLY A 26 -11.55 10.22 3.33
N ALA A 27 -11.39 9.08 4.03
CA ALA A 27 -10.68 9.02 5.30
C ALA A 27 -9.19 9.38 5.17
N LEU A 28 -8.51 8.85 4.14
CA LEU A 28 -7.11 9.19 3.87
C LEU A 28 -6.93 10.67 3.50
N ASN A 29 -7.84 11.23 2.70
CA ASN A 29 -7.80 12.66 2.37
C ASN A 29 -8.08 13.53 3.58
N ALA A 30 -9.01 13.16 4.46
CA ALA A 30 -9.23 13.88 5.73
C ALA A 30 -7.96 13.88 6.61
N VAL A 31 -7.24 12.76 6.66
CA VAL A 31 -5.93 12.70 7.34
C VAL A 31 -4.92 13.61 6.65
N TRP A 32 -4.89 13.63 5.32
CA TRP A 32 -4.00 14.52 4.56
C TRP A 32 -4.24 15.99 4.87
N GLU A 33 -5.48 16.42 5.04
CA GLU A 33 -5.84 17.80 5.36
C GLU A 33 -5.61 18.17 6.85
N THR A 34 -5.41 17.16 7.71
CA THR A 34 -5.16 17.41 9.14
C THR A 34 -3.75 17.96 9.36
N VAL A 35 -3.63 19.11 10.01
CA VAL A 35 -2.35 19.78 10.28
C VAL A 35 -1.44 18.92 11.17
N GLY A 36 -0.13 18.98 10.92
CA GLY A 36 0.90 18.26 11.66
C GLY A 36 1.13 16.84 11.15
N ALA A 37 1.97 16.11 11.87
CA ALA A 37 2.32 14.75 11.51
C ALA A 37 1.16 13.78 11.76
N GLN A 38 0.97 12.84 10.83
CA GLN A 38 -0.05 11.82 10.90
C GLN A 38 0.56 10.44 10.69
N LEU A 39 0.33 9.52 11.62
CA LEU A 39 0.70 8.11 11.50
C LEU A 39 -0.52 7.27 11.19
N VAL A 40 -0.58 6.76 9.99
CA VAL A 40 -1.69 5.95 9.49
C VAL A 40 -1.27 4.49 9.44
N THR A 41 -2.09 3.62 9.98
CA THR A 41 -1.95 2.18 9.79
C THR A 41 -3.06 1.67 8.89
N LEU A 42 -2.68 0.89 7.87
CA LEU A 42 -3.61 0.36 6.90
C LEU A 42 -3.37 -1.15 6.72
N TRP A 43 -4.40 -1.94 6.90
CA TRP A 43 -4.33 -3.38 6.67
C TRP A 43 -5.53 -3.91 5.88
N GLY A 44 -5.51 -5.17 5.56
CA GLY A 44 -6.53 -5.88 4.82
C GLY A 44 -5.94 -7.08 4.12
N ARG A 45 -6.76 -8.04 3.75
CA ARG A 45 -6.35 -9.29 3.13
C ARG A 45 -5.47 -9.04 1.90
N ARG A 46 -4.62 -10.02 1.56
CA ARG A 46 -3.89 -10.00 0.29
C ARG A 46 -4.86 -9.85 -0.88
N ARG A 47 -4.44 -9.10 -1.89
CA ARG A 47 -5.20 -8.87 -3.14
C ARG A 47 -6.50 -8.06 -2.97
N VAL A 48 -6.75 -7.46 -1.79
CA VAL A 48 -7.94 -6.64 -1.54
C VAL A 48 -7.85 -5.22 -2.14
N GLY A 49 -6.68 -4.84 -2.68
CA GLY A 49 -6.48 -3.56 -3.36
C GLY A 49 -5.85 -2.46 -2.51
N LYS A 50 -5.14 -2.78 -1.41
CA LYS A 50 -4.43 -1.79 -0.56
C LYS A 50 -3.45 -0.94 -1.35
N SER A 51 -2.53 -1.57 -2.09
CA SER A 51 -1.51 -0.84 -2.86
C SER A 51 -2.13 0.03 -3.96
N THR A 52 -3.22 -0.43 -4.60
CA THR A 52 -3.97 0.38 -5.57
C THR A 52 -4.64 1.59 -4.91
N LEU A 53 -5.23 1.40 -3.72
CA LEU A 53 -5.82 2.49 -2.92
C LEU A 53 -4.76 3.52 -2.53
N LEU A 54 -3.61 3.06 -2.02
CA LEU A 54 -2.51 3.93 -1.61
C LEU A 54 -1.86 4.66 -2.79
N ALA A 55 -1.68 3.99 -3.93
CA ALA A 55 -1.20 4.64 -5.16
C ALA A 55 -2.19 5.72 -5.64
N ARG A 56 -3.50 5.45 -5.56
CA ARG A 56 -4.53 6.44 -5.90
C ARG A 56 -4.55 7.61 -4.92
N PHE A 57 -4.36 7.34 -3.63
CA PHE A 57 -4.24 8.37 -2.61
C PHE A 57 -2.99 9.22 -2.78
N ALA A 58 -1.86 8.61 -3.15
CA ALA A 58 -0.61 9.33 -3.40
C ALA A 58 -0.74 10.32 -4.58
N GLY A 59 -1.41 9.94 -5.65
CA GLY A 59 -1.85 10.75 -6.79
C GLY A 59 -1.00 11.99 -7.09
N ASP A 60 -1.54 13.14 -6.78
CA ASP A 60 -0.94 14.47 -6.97
C ASP A 60 -0.10 14.96 -5.79
N LYS A 61 0.00 14.18 -4.72
CA LYS A 61 0.73 14.54 -3.50
C LYS A 61 2.23 14.36 -3.68
N ARG A 62 3.01 15.15 -2.94
CA ARG A 62 4.45 14.90 -2.85
C ARG A 62 4.68 13.65 -2.02
N ALA A 63 4.87 12.55 -2.72
CA ALA A 63 4.83 11.22 -2.13
C ALA A 63 6.06 10.39 -2.47
N VAL A 64 6.58 9.67 -1.48
CA VAL A 64 7.54 8.57 -1.67
C VAL A 64 6.85 7.27 -1.27
N TYR A 65 6.86 6.31 -2.18
CA TYR A 65 6.18 5.03 -2.01
C TYR A 65 7.17 3.89 -2.09
N LEU A 66 7.38 3.20 -0.97
CA LEU A 66 8.20 2.00 -0.91
C LEU A 66 7.32 0.77 -0.72
N TYR A 67 7.46 -0.20 -1.62
CA TYR A 67 6.89 -1.52 -1.43
C TYR A 67 7.90 -2.43 -0.72
N GLY A 68 7.56 -2.89 0.46
CA GLY A 68 8.39 -3.76 1.28
C GLY A 68 8.56 -5.14 0.66
N THR A 69 9.80 -5.53 0.51
CA THR A 69 10.20 -6.83 -0.02
C THR A 69 11.13 -7.54 0.96
N ARG A 70 11.43 -8.81 0.71
CA ARG A 70 12.40 -9.57 1.49
C ARG A 70 13.81 -9.53 0.88
N MET A 71 14.13 -8.42 0.21
CA MET A 71 15.48 -8.14 -0.29
C MET A 71 16.39 -7.74 0.89
N ALA A 72 17.70 -7.70 0.63
CA ALA A 72 18.64 -7.20 1.63
C ALA A 72 18.37 -5.71 1.94
N GLU A 73 18.60 -5.29 3.18
CA GLU A 73 18.37 -3.91 3.61
C GLU A 73 19.06 -2.85 2.73
N PRO A 74 20.32 -3.02 2.28
CA PRO A 74 20.95 -2.04 1.38
C PRO A 74 20.19 -1.86 0.06
N ASP A 75 19.62 -2.94 -0.50
CA ASP A 75 18.84 -2.86 -1.74
C ASP A 75 17.49 -2.16 -1.53
N ILE A 76 16.87 -2.37 -0.38
CA ILE A 76 15.64 -1.66 0.02
C ILE A 76 15.93 -0.18 0.17
N LEU A 77 17.01 0.19 0.87
CA LEU A 77 17.42 1.58 1.07
C LEU A 77 17.82 2.25 -0.24
N ALA A 78 18.47 1.53 -1.15
CA ALA A 78 18.78 2.03 -2.49
C ALA A 78 17.50 2.32 -3.28
N GLY A 79 16.51 1.42 -3.23
CA GLY A 79 15.19 1.64 -3.84
C GLY A 79 14.48 2.87 -3.27
N LEU A 80 14.49 3.02 -1.95
CA LEU A 80 13.90 4.18 -1.26
C LEU A 80 14.62 5.49 -1.67
N SER A 81 15.95 5.45 -1.79
CA SER A 81 16.76 6.59 -2.22
C SER A 81 16.43 7.03 -3.64
N LEU A 82 16.24 6.07 -4.56
CA LEU A 82 15.84 6.38 -5.95
C LEU A 82 14.45 7.04 -5.99
N GLN A 83 13.48 6.52 -5.26
CA GLN A 83 12.15 7.12 -5.15
C GLN A 83 12.21 8.54 -4.58
N ALA A 84 13.01 8.74 -3.53
CA ALA A 84 13.23 10.07 -2.95
C ALA A 84 13.93 11.01 -3.93
N ALA A 85 14.96 10.52 -4.64
CA ALA A 85 15.69 11.30 -5.63
C ALA A 85 14.80 11.77 -6.78
N GLU A 86 13.86 10.93 -7.22
CA GLU A 86 12.87 11.29 -8.25
C GLU A 86 11.87 12.31 -7.73
N THR A 87 11.32 12.08 -6.52
CA THR A 87 10.31 12.94 -5.92
C THR A 87 10.83 14.35 -5.61
N PHE A 88 12.10 14.45 -5.22
CA PHE A 88 12.70 15.72 -4.75
C PHE A 88 13.71 16.32 -5.72
N ASP A 89 13.93 15.70 -6.88
CA ASP A 89 14.98 16.04 -7.85
C ASP A 89 16.38 16.13 -7.19
N ASP A 90 16.71 15.15 -6.35
CA ASP A 90 17.94 15.11 -5.57
C ASP A 90 18.97 14.22 -6.23
N ALA A 91 19.86 14.82 -7.02
CA ALA A 91 20.91 14.10 -7.76
C ALA A 91 21.90 13.38 -6.82
N TYR A 92 22.09 13.88 -5.58
CA TYR A 92 23.01 13.24 -4.63
C TYR A 92 22.52 11.86 -4.20
N LEU A 93 21.23 11.71 -3.95
CA LEU A 93 20.64 10.41 -3.55
C LEU A 93 20.72 9.36 -4.67
N ARG A 94 20.82 9.77 -5.93
CA ARG A 94 21.04 8.84 -7.05
C ARG A 94 22.44 8.22 -7.01
N ALA A 95 23.42 9.00 -6.54
CA ALA A 95 24.83 8.58 -6.47
C ALA A 95 25.21 7.95 -5.12
N ALA A 96 24.57 8.39 -4.04
CA ALA A 96 24.84 7.96 -2.67
C ALA A 96 23.51 7.59 -1.96
N PRO A 97 23.09 6.33 -2.03
CA PRO A 97 21.89 5.86 -1.35
C PRO A 97 21.96 6.04 0.17
N PHE A 98 20.80 6.07 0.82
CA PHE A 98 20.73 6.12 2.29
C PHE A 98 21.56 5.00 2.92
N PRO A 99 22.47 5.32 3.86
CA PRO A 99 23.30 4.32 4.51
C PRO A 99 22.54 3.54 5.59
N SER A 100 21.43 4.05 6.08
CA SER A 100 20.59 3.43 7.12
C SER A 100 19.16 3.96 7.08
N TRP A 101 18.26 3.28 7.77
CA TRP A 101 16.89 3.74 7.97
C TRP A 101 16.81 5.06 8.75
N GLU A 102 17.69 5.27 9.74
CA GLU A 102 17.78 6.54 10.45
C GLU A 102 18.05 7.69 9.49
N ALA A 103 19.08 7.54 8.63
CA ALA A 103 19.42 8.57 7.66
C ALA A 103 18.28 8.86 6.67
N ALA A 104 17.57 7.81 6.24
CA ALA A 104 16.39 7.97 5.38
C ALA A 104 15.26 8.72 6.09
N LEU A 105 14.91 8.33 7.31
CA LEU A 105 13.84 8.96 8.08
C LEU A 105 14.17 10.41 8.43
N ASP A 106 15.43 10.71 8.79
CA ASP A 106 15.90 12.07 9.08
C ASP A 106 15.86 12.96 7.83
N TYR A 107 16.17 12.41 6.65
CA TYR A 107 16.02 13.12 5.39
C TYR A 107 14.56 13.53 5.13
N PHE A 108 13.61 12.61 5.35
CA PHE A 108 12.19 12.93 5.20
C PHE A 108 11.72 13.92 6.27
N ALA A 109 12.20 13.81 7.52
CA ALA A 109 11.88 14.78 8.56
C ALA A 109 12.36 16.19 8.19
N ALA A 110 13.60 16.32 7.69
CA ALA A 110 14.15 17.61 7.29
C ALA A 110 13.28 18.30 6.22
N ARG A 111 12.81 17.56 5.23
CA ARG A 111 11.90 18.09 4.20
C ARG A 111 10.50 18.36 4.72
N ALA A 112 9.97 17.46 5.54
CA ALA A 112 8.63 17.59 6.12
C ALA A 112 8.48 18.77 7.12
N ARG A 113 9.56 19.42 7.53
CA ARG A 113 9.51 20.69 8.27
C ARG A 113 9.08 21.87 7.40
N HIS A 114 9.29 21.78 6.09
CA HIS A 114 9.06 22.87 5.16
C HIS A 114 7.86 22.67 4.25
N GLU A 115 7.49 21.42 4.01
CA GLU A 115 6.38 21.07 3.13
C GLU A 115 5.66 19.80 3.63
N ARG A 116 4.40 19.63 3.20
CA ARG A 116 3.65 18.41 3.53
C ARG A 116 4.09 17.26 2.64
N LEU A 117 4.44 16.15 3.28
CA LEU A 117 4.93 14.94 2.59
C LEU A 117 4.08 13.73 2.92
N LEU A 118 4.00 12.82 1.96
CA LEU A 118 3.47 11.47 2.14
C LEU A 118 4.60 10.45 2.01
N LEU A 119 4.81 9.65 3.04
CA LEU A 119 5.69 8.48 3.00
C LEU A 119 4.86 7.22 3.20
N VAL A 120 4.84 6.36 2.19
CA VAL A 120 4.14 5.07 2.23
C VAL A 120 5.16 3.95 2.33
N LEU A 121 5.07 3.16 3.39
CA LEU A 121 5.80 1.91 3.56
C LEU A 121 4.78 0.76 3.47
N ASP A 122 4.55 0.29 2.24
CA ASP A 122 3.62 -0.81 1.98
C ASP A 122 4.31 -2.15 2.28
N GLU A 123 3.57 -3.11 2.79
CA GLU A 123 4.05 -4.37 3.37
C GLU A 123 5.15 -4.13 4.43
N PHE A 124 4.94 -3.15 5.32
CA PHE A 124 5.85 -2.79 6.41
C PHE A 124 6.31 -3.98 7.27
N PRO A 125 5.48 -4.99 7.57
CA PRO A 125 5.95 -6.18 8.26
C PRO A 125 7.14 -6.88 7.58
N TYR A 126 7.22 -6.89 6.24
CA TYR A 126 8.38 -7.48 5.55
C TYR A 126 9.65 -6.66 5.75
N LEU A 127 9.53 -5.34 5.86
CA LEU A 127 10.66 -4.48 6.19
C LEU A 127 11.19 -4.78 7.60
N CYS A 128 10.28 -5.01 8.55
CA CYS A 128 10.63 -5.40 9.93
C CYS A 128 11.25 -6.82 10.00
N ASP A 129 10.83 -7.74 9.13
CA ASP A 129 11.43 -9.09 9.03
C ASP A 129 12.89 -9.03 8.59
N VAL A 130 13.22 -8.08 7.69
CA VAL A 130 14.57 -7.91 7.12
C VAL A 130 15.44 -7.06 8.05
N THR A 131 14.89 -5.95 8.55
CA THR A 131 15.60 -5.02 9.44
C THR A 131 15.10 -5.17 10.86
N ARG A 132 15.87 -5.90 11.68
CA ARG A 132 15.53 -6.10 13.11
C ARG A 132 15.45 -4.77 13.84
N GLY A 133 14.32 -4.52 14.51
CA GLY A 133 14.11 -3.33 15.33
C GLY A 133 13.71 -2.09 14.52
N LEU A 134 13.37 -2.23 13.24
CA LEU A 134 12.85 -1.12 12.44
C LEU A 134 11.59 -0.51 13.03
N ASP A 135 10.70 -1.32 13.57
CA ASP A 135 9.49 -0.91 14.27
C ASP A 135 9.80 0.00 15.48
N THR A 136 10.77 -0.40 16.29
CA THR A 136 11.23 0.38 17.45
C THR A 136 11.99 1.64 17.02
N LEU A 137 12.75 1.55 15.93
CA LEU A 137 13.41 2.71 15.34
C LEU A 137 12.40 3.74 14.88
N VAL A 138 11.39 3.32 14.11
CA VAL A 138 10.29 4.19 13.66
C VAL A 138 9.56 4.80 14.86
N GLN A 139 9.33 4.03 15.91
CA GLN A 139 8.74 4.52 17.15
C GLN A 139 9.54 5.68 17.75
N ARG A 140 10.83 5.45 18.03
CA ARG A 140 11.71 6.46 18.66
C ARG A 140 11.84 7.71 17.77
N TRP A 141 12.03 7.50 16.49
CA TRP A 141 12.13 8.58 15.52
C TRP A 141 10.84 9.39 15.44
N TRP A 142 9.68 8.74 15.45
CA TRP A 142 8.37 9.39 15.45
C TRP A 142 8.21 10.26 16.69
N ASP A 143 8.46 9.72 17.87
CA ASP A 143 8.36 10.44 19.14
C ASP A 143 9.25 11.68 19.20
N ALA A 144 10.41 11.64 18.54
CA ALA A 144 11.33 12.77 18.49
C ALA A 144 10.93 13.87 17.49
N ASN A 145 10.18 13.55 16.45
CA ASN A 145 9.99 14.44 15.32
C ASN A 145 8.53 14.91 15.10
N TYR A 146 7.52 14.16 15.51
CA TYR A 146 6.13 14.37 15.10
C TYR A 146 5.58 15.79 15.42
N HIS A 147 6.10 16.46 16.43
CA HIS A 147 5.69 17.82 16.78
C HIS A 147 6.15 18.90 15.80
N THR A 148 7.15 18.61 14.97
CA THR A 148 7.85 19.62 14.14
C THR A 148 7.72 19.39 12.64
N ILE A 149 7.09 18.29 12.23
CA ILE A 149 7.02 17.86 10.82
C ILE A 149 5.58 17.81 10.32
N GLN A 150 5.43 17.93 9.01
CA GLN A 150 4.14 17.76 8.32
C GLN A 150 4.16 16.50 7.46
N LEU A 151 4.46 15.37 8.09
CA LEU A 151 4.55 14.08 7.44
C LEU A 151 3.30 13.26 7.66
N VAL A 152 2.72 12.73 6.59
CA VAL A 152 1.79 11.60 6.65
C VAL A 152 2.59 10.34 6.41
N LEU A 153 2.81 9.55 7.46
CA LEU A 153 3.47 8.24 7.39
C LEU A 153 2.40 7.16 7.36
N VAL A 154 2.35 6.40 6.26
CA VAL A 154 1.44 5.26 6.10
C VAL A 154 2.21 3.97 6.21
N LEU A 155 1.87 3.16 7.20
CA LEU A 155 2.39 1.80 7.38
C LEU A 155 1.30 0.82 6.97
N ALA A 156 1.50 0.12 5.87
CA ALA A 156 0.52 -0.84 5.36
C ALA A 156 1.02 -2.28 5.45
N GLY A 157 0.08 -3.22 5.57
CA GLY A 157 0.41 -4.65 5.60
C GLY A 157 -0.76 -5.55 5.27
N SER A 158 -0.45 -6.77 4.82
CA SER A 158 -1.46 -7.77 4.45
C SER A 158 -1.78 -8.77 5.57
N ALA A 159 -0.94 -8.87 6.58
CA ALA A 159 -1.11 -9.77 7.71
C ALA A 159 -1.64 -9.00 8.93
N PHE A 160 -2.91 -9.24 9.28
CA PHE A 160 -3.55 -8.59 10.45
C PHE A 160 -2.75 -8.80 11.72
N SER A 161 -2.34 -10.04 12.02
CA SER A 161 -1.58 -10.36 13.24
C SER A 161 -0.24 -9.63 13.34
N ALA A 162 0.46 -9.44 12.20
CA ALA A 162 1.71 -8.69 12.19
C ALA A 162 1.46 -7.19 12.43
N MET A 163 0.43 -6.62 11.81
CA MET A 163 0.05 -5.23 12.03
C MET A 163 -0.47 -5.00 13.45
N GLU A 164 -1.24 -5.95 14.00
CA GLU A 164 -1.68 -5.92 15.41
C GLU A 164 -0.48 -6.00 16.37
N GLY A 165 0.52 -6.83 16.08
CA GLY A 165 1.77 -6.88 16.85
C GLY A 165 2.52 -5.54 16.89
N LEU A 166 2.43 -4.73 15.85
CA LEU A 166 3.07 -3.42 15.76
C LEU A 166 2.26 -2.31 16.48
N THR A 167 0.94 -2.37 16.39
CA THR A 167 0.05 -1.25 16.75
C THR A 167 -0.90 -1.55 17.90
N GLY A 168 -1.04 -2.81 18.30
CA GLY A 168 -1.86 -3.26 19.42
C GLY A 168 -1.30 -2.81 20.79
N ALA A 169 -1.96 -3.20 21.87
CA ALA A 169 -1.68 -2.69 23.22
C ALA A 169 -0.21 -2.86 23.68
N THR A 170 0.49 -3.86 23.18
CA THR A 170 1.89 -4.14 23.52
C THR A 170 2.87 -3.77 22.39
N GLY A 171 2.36 -3.29 21.26
CA GLY A 171 3.17 -2.97 20.09
C GLY A 171 3.92 -1.64 20.23
N PRO A 172 5.08 -1.50 19.56
CA PRO A 172 5.91 -0.30 19.67
C PRO A 172 5.20 0.97 19.16
N LEU A 173 4.24 0.84 18.26
CA LEU A 173 3.49 1.98 17.71
C LEU A 173 2.14 2.23 18.40
N HIS A 174 1.89 1.56 19.54
CA HIS A 174 0.68 1.78 20.33
C HIS A 174 0.52 3.25 20.75
N GLY A 175 -0.68 3.79 20.61
CA GLY A 175 -1.01 5.16 21.00
C GLY A 175 -0.43 6.26 20.08
N ARG A 176 0.34 5.91 19.03
CA ARG A 176 0.96 6.88 18.10
C ARG A 176 0.19 7.06 16.81
N ARG A 177 -0.61 6.07 16.43
CA ARG A 177 -1.44 6.17 15.22
C ARG A 177 -2.52 7.22 15.38
N THR A 178 -2.68 8.04 14.37
CA THR A 178 -3.74 9.05 14.28
C THR A 178 -4.95 8.55 13.49
N ALA A 179 -4.73 7.58 12.60
CA ALA A 179 -5.78 6.91 11.87
C ALA A 179 -5.46 5.42 11.61
N GLN A 180 -6.51 4.64 11.48
CA GLN A 180 -6.43 3.22 11.21
C GLN A 180 -7.50 2.84 10.18
N LEU A 181 -7.08 2.15 9.12
CA LEU A 181 -7.98 1.68 8.07
C LEU A 181 -7.87 0.17 7.93
N ASP A 182 -9.01 -0.50 7.97
CA ASP A 182 -9.17 -1.90 7.63
C ASP A 182 -9.85 -2.01 6.26
N VAL A 183 -9.06 -2.36 5.24
CA VAL A 183 -9.54 -2.46 3.86
C VAL A 183 -10.22 -3.82 3.66
N GLN A 184 -11.53 -3.80 3.67
CA GLN A 184 -12.36 -4.99 3.50
C GLN A 184 -12.50 -5.39 2.02
N PRO A 185 -12.80 -6.66 1.73
CA PRO A 185 -13.29 -7.05 0.42
C PRO A 185 -14.51 -6.22 0.03
N PHE A 186 -14.74 -6.04 -1.26
CA PHE A 186 -15.94 -5.40 -1.77
C PHE A 186 -17.20 -6.13 -1.30
N ASP A 187 -18.22 -5.38 -0.97
CA ASP A 187 -19.53 -5.96 -0.75
C ASP A 187 -20.18 -6.43 -2.08
N TYR A 188 -21.38 -6.92 -2.00
CA TYR A 188 -22.12 -7.39 -3.17
C TYR A 188 -22.33 -6.28 -4.22
N PHE A 189 -22.64 -5.07 -3.77
CA PHE A 189 -22.97 -3.96 -4.68
C PHE A 189 -21.76 -3.52 -5.48
N ASP A 190 -20.63 -3.40 -4.82
CA ASP A 190 -19.37 -2.99 -5.47
C ASP A 190 -18.76 -4.10 -6.30
N ALA A 191 -18.81 -5.34 -5.82
CA ALA A 191 -18.40 -6.50 -6.60
C ALA A 191 -19.23 -6.64 -7.89
N ALA A 192 -20.53 -6.34 -7.86
CA ALA A 192 -21.41 -6.42 -9.03
C ALA A 192 -21.02 -5.46 -10.15
N ARG A 193 -20.26 -4.41 -9.87
CA ARG A 193 -19.74 -3.45 -10.88
C ARG A 193 -18.71 -4.09 -11.82
N PHE A 194 -18.10 -5.22 -11.43
CA PHE A 194 -17.16 -5.95 -12.29
C PHE A 194 -17.87 -6.78 -13.36
N TYR A 195 -19.15 -7.07 -13.20
CA TYR A 195 -19.95 -7.88 -14.13
C TYR A 195 -21.34 -7.26 -14.39
N PRO A 196 -21.37 -6.02 -14.91
CA PRO A 196 -22.62 -5.26 -15.07
C PRO A 196 -23.60 -5.90 -16.09
N GLN A 197 -23.09 -6.76 -16.96
CA GLN A 197 -23.88 -7.48 -17.98
C GLN A 197 -24.68 -8.65 -17.41
N LEU A 198 -24.39 -9.13 -16.21
CA LEU A 198 -25.12 -10.24 -15.61
C LEU A 198 -26.49 -9.80 -15.09
N ALA A 199 -27.46 -10.71 -15.19
CA ALA A 199 -28.74 -10.56 -14.50
C ALA A 199 -28.55 -10.47 -12.98
N PRO A 200 -29.46 -9.81 -12.24
CA PRO A 200 -29.31 -9.63 -10.78
C PRO A 200 -29.07 -10.92 -10.02
N GLU A 201 -29.78 -12.00 -10.36
CA GLU A 201 -29.66 -13.32 -9.74
C GLU A 201 -28.25 -13.90 -9.97
N ASP A 202 -27.69 -13.72 -11.17
CA ASP A 202 -26.37 -14.21 -11.50
C ASP A 202 -25.25 -13.36 -10.88
N ARG A 203 -25.49 -12.07 -10.61
CA ARG A 203 -24.56 -11.24 -9.82
C ARG A 203 -24.44 -11.77 -8.38
N VAL A 204 -25.57 -12.17 -7.76
CA VAL A 204 -25.55 -12.80 -6.43
C VAL A 204 -24.75 -14.09 -6.45
N ARG A 205 -25.00 -14.95 -7.44
CA ARG A 205 -24.27 -16.22 -7.61
C ARG A 205 -22.79 -15.99 -7.88
N ALA A 206 -22.44 -14.99 -8.72
CA ALA A 206 -21.07 -14.60 -9.00
C ALA A 206 -20.35 -14.15 -7.72
N HIS A 207 -20.99 -13.29 -6.93
CA HIS A 207 -20.44 -12.85 -5.64
C HIS A 207 -20.26 -14.02 -4.66
N ALA A 208 -21.17 -14.95 -4.62
CA ALA A 208 -21.06 -16.16 -3.79
C ALA A 208 -19.87 -17.04 -4.21
N CYS A 209 -19.54 -17.11 -5.51
CA CYS A 209 -18.43 -17.92 -6.02
C CYS A 209 -17.07 -17.21 -5.91
N PHE A 210 -16.98 -15.92 -6.23
CA PHE A 210 -15.73 -15.16 -6.34
C PHE A 210 -15.43 -14.29 -5.13
N GLY A 211 -16.44 -14.05 -4.29
CA GLY A 211 -16.35 -13.09 -3.18
C GLY A 211 -16.15 -11.66 -3.66
N GLY A 212 -15.64 -10.80 -2.75
CA GLY A 212 -15.42 -9.37 -3.02
C GLY A 212 -13.94 -8.99 -3.20
N ILE A 213 -13.02 -9.94 -3.48
CA ILE A 213 -11.61 -9.61 -3.64
C ILE A 213 -11.35 -9.14 -5.07
N PRO A 214 -10.93 -7.85 -5.27
CA PRO A 214 -10.77 -7.25 -6.60
C PRO A 214 -9.90 -8.08 -7.56
N ALA A 215 -8.83 -8.68 -7.05
CA ALA A 215 -7.93 -9.48 -7.87
C ALA A 215 -8.64 -10.71 -8.48
N TYR A 216 -9.64 -11.26 -7.81
CA TYR A 216 -10.41 -12.40 -8.33
C TYR A 216 -11.51 -11.91 -9.27
N LEU A 217 -12.14 -10.78 -8.97
CA LEU A 217 -13.18 -10.19 -9.80
C LEU A 217 -12.66 -9.76 -11.18
N ARG A 218 -11.38 -9.38 -11.28
CA ARG A 218 -10.73 -9.01 -12.56
C ARG A 218 -10.58 -10.17 -13.55
N TYR A 219 -10.66 -11.42 -13.09
CA TYR A 219 -10.68 -12.58 -14.00
C TYR A 219 -11.99 -12.75 -14.75
N TRP A 220 -13.02 -11.98 -14.38
CA TRP A 220 -14.27 -11.98 -15.10
C TRP A 220 -14.10 -11.39 -16.52
N THR A 221 -14.56 -12.13 -17.53
CA THR A 221 -14.59 -11.64 -18.91
C THR A 221 -16.03 -11.40 -19.33
N ALA A 222 -16.29 -10.24 -19.95
CA ALA A 222 -17.64 -9.81 -20.33
C ALA A 222 -18.36 -10.75 -21.32
N SER A 223 -17.61 -11.60 -22.02
CA SER A 223 -18.15 -12.53 -23.02
C SER A 223 -18.58 -13.89 -22.48
N SER A 224 -18.28 -14.19 -21.19
CA SER A 224 -18.57 -15.50 -20.61
C SER A 224 -19.78 -15.45 -19.70
N GLY A 225 -20.64 -16.48 -19.80
CA GLY A 225 -21.70 -16.72 -18.82
C GLY A 225 -21.14 -17.18 -17.47
N LEU A 226 -21.95 -17.10 -16.41
CA LEU A 226 -21.54 -17.45 -15.05
C LEU A 226 -20.96 -18.86 -14.94
N ALA A 227 -21.65 -19.86 -15.50
CA ALA A 227 -21.22 -21.26 -15.41
C ALA A 227 -19.86 -21.50 -16.06
N GLU A 228 -19.66 -20.94 -17.27
CA GLU A 228 -18.39 -21.03 -18.00
C GLU A 228 -17.26 -20.35 -17.21
N GLN A 229 -17.52 -19.17 -16.65
CA GLN A 229 -16.54 -18.43 -15.88
C GLN A 229 -16.14 -19.17 -14.61
N VAL A 230 -17.10 -19.75 -13.88
CA VAL A 230 -16.82 -20.57 -12.69
C VAL A 230 -15.99 -21.80 -13.06
N GLN A 231 -16.37 -22.49 -14.13
CA GLN A 231 -15.63 -23.67 -14.60
C GLN A 231 -14.18 -23.32 -14.96
N ARG A 232 -13.96 -22.23 -15.64
CA ARG A 232 -12.64 -21.80 -16.12
C ARG A 232 -11.73 -21.26 -15.01
N THR A 233 -12.26 -20.53 -14.04
CA THR A 233 -11.45 -19.80 -13.06
C THR A 233 -11.47 -20.39 -11.65
N VAL A 234 -12.54 -21.08 -11.26
CA VAL A 234 -12.67 -21.66 -9.92
C VAL A 234 -12.40 -23.15 -9.92
N LEU A 235 -12.92 -23.86 -10.93
CA LEU A 235 -12.85 -25.32 -10.99
C LEU A 235 -11.69 -25.85 -11.82
N ALA A 236 -11.08 -25.02 -12.66
CA ALA A 236 -9.94 -25.44 -13.47
C ALA A 236 -8.67 -25.59 -12.59
N PRO A 237 -7.93 -26.72 -12.71
CA PRO A 237 -6.70 -26.91 -11.94
C PRO A 237 -5.67 -25.79 -12.19
N GLY A 238 -5.09 -25.24 -11.12
CA GLY A 238 -4.00 -24.27 -11.21
C GLY A 238 -4.40 -22.80 -11.46
N HIS A 239 -5.66 -22.44 -11.35
CA HIS A 239 -6.12 -21.05 -11.61
C HIS A 239 -6.13 -20.16 -10.37
N PHE A 240 -6.25 -20.72 -9.15
CA PHE A 240 -6.19 -20.00 -7.86
C PHE A 240 -5.13 -20.56 -6.94
#